data_5a4f7e33397d98ea667390857855aa63
#
_entry.id   5a4f7e33397d98ea667390857855aa63
#
_cell.length_a   1.000
_cell.length_b   1.000
_cell.length_c   1.000
_cell.angle_alpha   90.00
_cell.angle_beta   90.00
_cell.angle_gamma   90.00
#
_symmetry.space_group_name_H-M   'P 1'
#
loop_
_entity.id
_entity.type
_entity.pdbx_description
1 polymer ?
#
loop_
_entity_poly.entity_id
_entity_poly.type
_entity_poly.pdbx_seq_one_letter_code
_entity_poly.pdbx_strand_id
1 'polypeptide(L)'
;QVGKAAIDLLRGCFPGGSITGAPKLRAMQIIEELEPHRRGTYCGTFGYIGFDGSMDTNIAIRTAVFVAKKGDAGEISFYSGGGIVADSELEKEYAETLDKASSLLSVMRFFKRAE
;
A
#
# COMPACT_ATOMS: atom_id res chain seq x y z
N GLN A 1 21.60 -17.21 2.49
CA GLN A 1 23.05 -16.98 2.61
C GLN A 1 23.43 -17.02 4.08
N VAL A 2 24.53 -17.72 4.42
CA VAL A 2 25.05 -17.78 5.80
C VAL A 2 25.41 -16.37 6.27
N GLY A 3 24.96 -15.98 7.49
CA GLY A 3 25.27 -14.68 8.09
C GLY A 3 24.36 -13.52 7.68
N LYS A 4 23.23 -13.77 6.99
CA LYS A 4 22.20 -12.77 6.70
C LYS A 4 21.00 -12.93 7.62
N ALA A 5 20.52 -11.80 8.16
CA ALA A 5 19.35 -11.74 9.01
C ALA A 5 18.10 -11.31 8.21
N ALA A 6 16.92 -11.46 8.80
CA ALA A 6 15.63 -11.02 8.23
C ALA A 6 15.66 -9.54 7.80
N ILE A 7 16.32 -8.68 8.57
CA ILE A 7 16.44 -7.25 8.25
C ILE A 7 17.27 -7.00 6.98
N ASP A 8 18.27 -7.83 6.68
CA ASP A 8 19.07 -7.70 5.45
C ASP A 8 18.23 -8.07 4.23
N LEU A 9 17.33 -9.05 4.37
CA LEU A 9 16.35 -9.39 3.34
C LEU A 9 15.41 -8.20 3.07
N LEU A 10 14.85 -7.61 4.12
CA LEU A 10 13.99 -6.42 3.98
C LEU A 10 14.72 -5.27 3.29
N ARG A 11 15.95 -4.96 3.68
CA ARG A 11 16.76 -3.90 3.03
C ARG A 11 17.00 -4.15 1.55
N GLY A 12 17.15 -5.42 1.14
CA GLY A 12 17.36 -5.77 -0.26
C GLY A 12 16.09 -5.76 -1.11
N CYS A 13 14.96 -6.14 -0.51
CA CYS A 13 13.69 -6.31 -1.23
C CYS A 13 12.78 -5.08 -1.18
N PHE A 14 12.86 -4.28 -0.13
CA PHE A 14 11.97 -3.13 0.08
C PHE A 14 12.50 -1.83 -0.55
N PRO A 15 11.61 -0.98 -1.11
CA PRO A 15 10.23 -1.27 -1.48
C PRO A 15 10.15 -2.25 -2.65
N GLY A 16 9.03 -3.01 -2.72
CA GLY A 16 8.79 -3.99 -3.77
C GLY A 16 8.79 -3.37 -5.17
N GLY A 17 9.64 -3.85 -6.07
CA GLY A 17 9.77 -3.32 -7.43
C GLY A 17 8.49 -3.45 -8.26
N SER A 18 7.69 -4.51 -8.05
CA SER A 18 6.38 -4.69 -8.68
C SER A 18 5.32 -3.69 -8.22
N ILE A 19 5.58 -2.98 -7.11
CA ILE A 19 4.64 -2.04 -6.49
C ILE A 19 5.02 -0.60 -6.80
N THR A 20 6.32 -0.29 -6.84
CA THR A 20 6.82 1.07 -7.09
C THR A 20 7.33 1.26 -8.52
N GLY A 21 7.86 0.21 -9.13
CA GLY A 21 8.44 0.25 -10.48
C GLY A 21 9.96 0.06 -10.50
N ALA A 22 10.49 -0.02 -11.72
CA ALA A 22 11.91 -0.17 -11.99
C ALA A 22 12.35 0.80 -13.11
N PRO A 23 13.53 1.45 -12.99
CA PRO A 23 14.48 1.44 -11.86
C PRO A 23 13.88 2.07 -10.59
N LYS A 24 14.06 1.40 -9.45
CA LYS A 24 13.37 1.69 -8.19
C LYS A 24 13.45 3.17 -7.77
N LEU A 25 14.66 3.74 -7.74
CA LEU A 25 14.86 5.12 -7.29
C LEU A 25 14.12 6.13 -8.18
N ARG A 26 14.20 5.96 -9.50
CA ARG A 26 13.52 6.86 -10.44
C ARG A 26 12.00 6.74 -10.35
N ALA A 27 11.49 5.53 -10.21
CA ALA A 27 10.06 5.30 -10.01
C ALA A 27 9.54 6.00 -8.75
N MET A 28 10.28 5.91 -7.63
CA MET A 28 9.92 6.61 -6.38
C MET A 28 9.94 8.13 -6.53
N GLN A 29 10.92 8.69 -7.27
CA GLN A 29 10.96 10.13 -7.57
C GLN A 29 9.73 10.57 -8.36
N ILE A 30 9.35 9.82 -9.39
CA ILE A 30 8.17 10.13 -10.21
C ILE A 30 6.88 10.05 -9.37
N ILE A 31 6.76 9.07 -8.49
CA ILE A 31 5.64 8.96 -7.57
C ILE A 31 5.54 10.21 -6.67
N GLU A 32 6.65 10.65 -6.08
CA GLU A 32 6.66 11.86 -5.23
C GLU A 32 6.38 13.15 -6.03
N GLU A 33 6.76 13.19 -7.32
CA GLU A 33 6.48 14.33 -8.21
C GLU A 33 5.00 14.42 -8.65
N LEU A 34 4.38 13.27 -8.93
CA LEU A 34 3.07 13.23 -9.60
C LEU A 34 1.90 12.97 -8.65
N GLU A 35 2.08 12.23 -7.56
CA GLU A 35 0.99 11.94 -6.65
C GLU A 35 0.67 13.16 -5.76
N PRO A 36 -0.63 13.51 -5.61
CA PRO A 36 -1.02 14.70 -4.84
C PRO A 36 -0.81 14.53 -3.32
N HIS A 37 -0.67 13.29 -2.85
CA HIS A 37 -0.52 12.95 -1.44
C HIS A 37 0.56 11.90 -1.24
N ARG A 38 1.31 12.02 -0.15
CA ARG A 38 2.27 10.98 0.24
C ARG A 38 1.54 9.71 0.63
N ARG A 39 2.05 8.58 0.18
CA ARG A 39 1.42 7.26 0.36
C ARG A 39 1.30 6.82 1.82
N GLY A 40 2.15 7.32 2.72
CA GLY A 40 2.17 6.88 4.11
C GLY A 40 2.46 5.38 4.22
N THR A 41 1.51 4.62 4.77
CA THR A 41 1.61 3.17 4.88
C THR A 41 1.35 2.43 3.57
N TYR A 42 0.66 3.06 2.60
CA TYR A 42 0.31 2.43 1.32
C TYR A 42 1.55 2.01 0.54
N CYS A 43 1.55 0.79 0.03
CA CYS A 43 2.69 0.14 -0.62
C CYS A 43 3.90 -0.09 0.30
N GLY A 44 3.75 0.15 1.60
CA GLY A 44 4.69 -0.22 2.63
C GLY A 44 4.68 -1.72 2.91
N THR A 45 5.37 -2.13 3.94
CA THR A 45 5.33 -3.50 4.44
C THR A 45 5.06 -3.52 5.93
N PHE A 46 4.30 -4.50 6.39
CA PHE A 46 4.13 -4.79 7.81
C PHE A 46 4.12 -6.31 8.04
N GLY A 47 4.50 -6.70 9.24
CA GLY A 47 4.63 -8.08 9.59
C GLY A 47 5.39 -8.25 10.90
N TYR A 48 6.01 -9.40 11.07
CA TYR A 48 6.79 -9.67 12.27
C TYR A 48 8.14 -10.33 11.94
N ILE A 49 9.08 -10.19 12.85
CA ILE A 49 10.33 -10.92 12.88
C ILE A 49 10.40 -11.59 14.25
N GLY A 50 10.37 -12.92 14.28
CA GLY A 50 10.49 -13.71 15.49
C GLY A 50 11.91 -13.72 16.07
N PHE A 51 12.03 -13.97 17.35
CA PHE A 51 13.34 -14.13 18.02
C PHE A 51 14.09 -15.36 17.54
N ASP A 52 13.41 -16.33 16.94
CA ASP A 52 13.97 -17.51 16.27
C ASP A 52 14.48 -17.20 14.84
N GLY A 53 14.34 -15.96 14.37
CA GLY A 53 14.70 -15.51 13.03
C GLY A 53 13.64 -15.75 11.96
N SER A 54 12.47 -16.32 12.31
CA SER A 54 11.33 -16.42 11.41
C SER A 54 10.81 -15.02 11.05
N MET A 55 10.32 -14.84 9.82
CA MET A 55 9.76 -13.58 9.37
C MET A 55 8.59 -13.84 8.45
N ASP A 56 7.51 -13.10 8.65
CA ASP A 56 6.42 -13.01 7.70
C ASP A 56 6.00 -11.54 7.55
N THR A 57 5.90 -11.10 6.29
CA THR A 57 5.56 -9.71 5.95
C THR A 57 4.61 -9.67 4.77
N ASN A 58 3.77 -8.66 4.77
CA ASN A 58 2.79 -8.45 3.73
C ASN A 58 2.96 -7.02 3.15
N ILE A 59 2.51 -6.80 1.93
CA ILE A 59 2.48 -5.48 1.30
C ILE A 59 1.17 -4.78 1.70
N ALA A 60 1.27 -3.52 2.14
CA ALA A 60 0.13 -2.70 2.54
C ALA A 60 -0.63 -2.16 1.32
N ILE A 61 -1.26 -3.05 0.56
CA ILE A 61 -2.25 -2.74 -0.49
C ILE A 61 -3.64 -3.23 -0.03
N ARG A 62 -4.72 -2.65 -0.56
CA ARG A 62 -6.10 -2.96 -0.14
C ARG A 62 -6.29 -2.87 1.38
N THR A 63 -5.60 -1.92 1.98
CA THR A 63 -5.50 -1.74 3.41
C THR A 63 -6.07 -0.37 3.77
N ALA A 64 -6.95 -0.34 4.76
CA ALA A 64 -7.45 0.89 5.34
C ALA A 64 -6.69 1.20 6.64
N VAL A 65 -6.43 2.47 6.88
CA VAL A 65 -5.81 2.98 8.10
C VAL A 65 -6.86 3.74 8.89
N PHE A 66 -7.08 3.36 10.12
CA PHE A 66 -7.94 4.07 11.05
C PHE A 66 -7.09 4.86 12.04
N VAL A 67 -7.39 6.14 12.15
CA VAL A 67 -6.76 7.04 13.12
C VAL A 67 -7.83 7.50 14.09
N ALA A 68 -7.73 7.04 15.35
CA ALA A 68 -8.62 7.48 16.41
C ALA A 68 -8.37 8.96 16.74
N LYS A 69 -9.44 9.73 16.89
CA LYS A 69 -9.44 11.11 17.38
C LYS A 69 -10.00 11.14 18.81
N LYS A 70 -9.91 12.28 19.49
CA LYS A 70 -10.51 12.41 20.84
C LYS A 70 -12.03 12.19 20.78
N GLY A 71 -12.56 11.43 21.73
CA GLY A 71 -13.95 10.98 21.76
C GLY A 71 -14.13 9.71 20.92
N ASP A 72 -15.36 9.40 20.53
CA ASP A 72 -15.71 8.22 19.71
C ASP A 72 -15.52 8.44 18.19
N ALA A 73 -14.89 9.54 17.82
CA ALA A 73 -14.64 9.89 16.43
C ALA A 73 -13.31 9.31 15.93
N GLY A 74 -13.20 9.09 14.62
CA GLY A 74 -11.98 8.65 13.97
C GLY A 74 -12.01 8.99 12.49
N GLU A 75 -10.88 8.76 11.84
CA GLU A 75 -10.73 8.94 10.40
C GLU A 75 -10.22 7.66 9.76
N ILE A 76 -10.89 7.21 8.72
CA ILE A 76 -10.46 6.08 7.91
C ILE A 76 -9.94 6.62 6.58
N SER A 77 -8.73 6.22 6.23
CA SER A 77 -8.13 6.52 4.93
C SER A 77 -7.63 5.25 4.26
N PHE A 78 -7.67 5.21 2.94
CA PHE A 78 -7.07 4.15 2.14
C PHE A 78 -6.69 4.68 0.77
N TYR A 79 -5.81 3.94 0.11
CA TYR A 79 -5.37 4.22 -1.25
C TYR A 79 -5.71 3.05 -2.16
N SER A 80 -6.01 3.35 -3.41
CA SER A 80 -6.19 2.38 -4.48
C SER A 80 -5.47 2.86 -5.73
N GLY A 81 -4.91 1.93 -6.49
CA GLY A 81 -4.19 2.24 -7.72
C GLY A 81 -3.90 1.00 -8.55
N GLY A 82 -3.43 1.21 -9.77
CA GLY A 82 -2.99 0.20 -10.71
C GLY A 82 -1.49 0.27 -11.02
N GLY A 83 -0.99 -0.67 -11.78
CA GLY A 83 0.36 -0.65 -12.34
C GLY A 83 0.34 -0.04 -13.73
N ILE A 84 0.97 1.11 -13.92
CA ILE A 84 1.03 1.79 -15.21
C ILE A 84 2.19 1.22 -16.04
N VAL A 85 1.89 0.80 -17.24
CA VAL A 85 2.83 0.25 -18.23
C VAL A 85 2.70 0.99 -19.57
N ALA A 86 3.58 0.69 -20.52
CA ALA A 86 3.67 1.44 -21.77
C ALA A 86 2.38 1.40 -22.64
N ASP A 87 1.61 0.35 -22.52
CA ASP A 87 0.35 0.11 -23.24
C ASP A 87 -0.90 0.33 -22.34
N SER A 88 -0.74 0.94 -21.17
CA SER A 88 -1.86 1.32 -20.32
C SER A 88 -2.75 2.36 -20.99
N GLU A 89 -4.06 2.17 -20.87
CA GLU A 89 -5.09 3.12 -21.33
C GLU A 89 -5.72 3.80 -20.12
N LEU A 90 -5.79 5.13 -20.12
CA LEU A 90 -6.21 5.96 -18.97
C LEU A 90 -7.54 5.51 -18.36
N GLU A 91 -8.57 5.31 -19.18
CA GLU A 91 -9.90 4.96 -18.72
C GLU A 91 -9.95 3.55 -18.10
N LYS A 92 -9.18 2.61 -18.65
CA LYS A 92 -9.10 1.24 -18.13
C LYS A 92 -8.37 1.21 -16.79
N GLU A 93 -7.25 1.91 -16.67
CA GLU A 93 -6.50 2.02 -15.42
C GLU A 93 -7.32 2.71 -14.31
N TYR A 94 -8.06 3.75 -14.67
CA TYR A 94 -8.96 4.43 -13.75
C TYR A 94 -10.10 3.52 -13.28
N ALA A 95 -10.75 2.81 -14.20
CA ALA A 95 -11.80 1.85 -13.87
C ALA A 95 -11.27 0.74 -12.96
N GLU A 96 -10.10 0.17 -13.26
CA GLU A 96 -9.45 -0.84 -12.41
C GLU A 96 -9.17 -0.31 -11.00
N THR A 97 -8.76 0.94 -10.87
CA THR A 97 -8.54 1.59 -9.57
C THR A 97 -9.83 1.64 -8.74
N LEU A 98 -10.97 1.96 -9.36
CA LEU A 98 -12.28 1.97 -8.70
C LEU A 98 -12.74 0.56 -8.34
N ASP A 99 -12.54 -0.42 -9.20
CA ASP A 99 -12.88 -1.82 -8.94
C ASP A 99 -12.08 -2.35 -7.74
N LYS A 100 -10.79 -2.05 -7.66
CA LYS A 100 -9.94 -2.39 -6.51
C LYS A 100 -10.39 -1.73 -5.21
N ALA A 101 -10.95 -0.52 -5.27
CA ALA A 101 -11.48 0.19 -4.11
C ALA A 101 -12.87 -0.31 -3.68
N SER A 102 -13.62 -0.95 -4.56
CA SER A 102 -15.05 -1.26 -4.40
C SER A 102 -15.38 -2.02 -3.11
N SER A 103 -14.56 -3.01 -2.74
CA SER A 103 -14.76 -3.81 -1.52
C SER A 103 -14.65 -2.95 -0.25
N LEU A 104 -13.63 -2.10 -0.14
CA LEU A 104 -13.46 -1.19 1.00
C LEU A 104 -14.56 -0.15 1.06
N LEU A 105 -14.94 0.41 -0.09
CA LEU A 105 -16.04 1.38 -0.19
C LEU A 105 -17.38 0.77 0.23
N SER A 106 -17.65 -0.49 -0.12
CA SER A 106 -18.89 -1.16 0.28
C SER A 106 -18.97 -1.37 1.78
N VAL A 107 -17.86 -1.77 2.42
CA VAL A 107 -17.79 -1.89 3.88
C VAL A 107 -18.03 -0.54 4.56
N MET A 108 -17.38 0.53 4.10
CA MET A 108 -17.57 1.87 4.66
C MET A 108 -19.01 2.37 4.53
N ARG A 109 -19.69 2.09 3.40
CA ARG A 109 -21.10 2.44 3.19
C ARG A 109 -22.04 1.66 4.11
N PHE A 110 -21.70 0.42 4.42
CA PHE A 110 -22.49 -0.40 5.36
C PHE A 110 -22.50 0.24 6.75
N PHE A 111 -21.36 0.63 7.27
CA PHE A 111 -21.26 1.27 8.59
C PHE A 111 -21.93 2.65 8.64
N LYS A 112 -21.85 3.45 7.57
CA LYS A 112 -22.53 4.75 7.50
C LYS A 112 -24.07 4.68 7.51
N ARG A 113 -24.66 3.53 7.17
CA ARG A 113 -26.13 3.33 7.19
C ARG A 113 -26.66 2.81 8.52
N ALA A 114 -25.77 2.46 9.44
CA ALA A 114 -26.12 1.94 10.76
C ALA A 114 -26.30 3.03 11.83
N GLU A 115 -26.09 4.31 11.45
CA GLU A 115 -26.43 5.50 12.25
C GLU A 115 -27.80 6.05 11.81
#